data_9e229292090cf85021e2be84f52b3ac5
#
_entry.id   9e229292090cf85021e2be84f52b3ac5
#
_cell.length_a   1.000
_cell.length_b   1.000
_cell.length_c   1.000
_cell.angle_alpha   90.00
_cell.angle_beta   90.00
_cell.angle_gamma   90.00
#
_symmetry.space_group_name_H-M   'P 1'
#
loop_
_entity.id
_entity.type
_entity.pdbx_description
1 polymer ?
#
loop_
_entity_poly.entity_id
_entity_poly.type
_entity_poly.pdbx_seq_one_letter_code
_entity_poly.pdbx_strand_id
1 'polypeptide(L)'
;MRKLTLFALLLFVAGTSGFSGAPPAAPAVVTPSAALQQQSTARLLEQRFPEQSVSYLLLDAKSGDPIAARWENISQPVPMGSLLKPFTALAYGEAHSFHYPEYVCRGQAGGCWRPRGHGRVGITQAVAHSCNAYFRDLAAQVPAQDLSAVLARYGASASDQSESASAKIGVGTAWKISPLEMAHAYLALASRSGDPGAEDLAAGMSLSARLGTGSAVDNALGGNPARVKTGTAPCVHARRLPGDGYAVVLYPAESPRFLLLVQVHGVPGSKAAVTAGRMMRVVSDGN
;
A
#
# COMPACT_ATOMS: atom_id res chain seq x y z
N MET A 1 -71.79 -39.88 29.94
CA MET A 1 -70.35 -39.57 30.13
C MET A 1 -69.89 -38.89 28.86
N ARG A 2 -69.84 -37.54 28.83
CA ARG A 2 -69.44 -36.71 27.67
C ARG A 2 -67.94 -36.34 27.80
N LYS A 3 -67.17 -36.71 26.82
CA LYS A 3 -65.74 -36.28 26.70
C LYS A 3 -65.66 -34.92 26.03
N LEU A 4 -65.19 -33.92 26.72
CA LEU A 4 -64.87 -32.60 26.17
C LEU A 4 -63.48 -32.66 25.50
N THR A 5 -63.42 -32.33 24.24
CA THR A 5 -62.15 -32.22 23.49
C THR A 5 -61.79 -30.73 23.42
N LEU A 6 -60.68 -30.36 24.01
CA LEU A 6 -60.13 -28.99 23.99
C LEU A 6 -59.29 -28.79 22.74
N PHE A 7 -59.69 -27.87 21.86
CA PHE A 7 -58.90 -27.44 20.68
C PHE A 7 -57.99 -26.28 21.12
N ALA A 8 -56.71 -26.50 21.06
CA ALA A 8 -55.72 -25.45 21.25
C ALA A 8 -55.45 -24.77 19.91
N LEU A 9 -55.74 -23.47 19.85
CA LEU A 9 -55.47 -22.61 18.68
C LEU A 9 -54.06 -22.04 18.80
N LEU A 10 -53.10 -22.51 17.97
CA LEU A 10 -51.76 -21.98 17.83
C LEU A 10 -51.81 -20.76 16.89
N LEU A 11 -51.61 -19.57 17.46
CA LEU A 11 -51.38 -18.34 16.70
C LEU A 11 -49.91 -18.31 16.25
N PHE A 12 -49.69 -18.44 14.95
CA PHE A 12 -48.40 -18.18 14.31
C PHE A 12 -48.24 -16.67 14.10
N VAL A 13 -47.36 -16.03 14.87
CA VAL A 13 -46.93 -14.65 14.59
C VAL A 13 -45.78 -14.71 13.60
N ALA A 14 -46.03 -14.35 12.35
CA ALA A 14 -45.01 -14.18 11.33
C ALA A 14 -44.27 -12.86 11.59
N GLY A 15 -43.08 -12.97 12.16
CA GLY A 15 -42.15 -11.86 12.30
C GLY A 15 -41.52 -11.53 10.94
N THR A 16 -41.92 -10.44 10.31
CA THR A 16 -41.27 -9.88 9.13
C THR A 16 -39.97 -9.16 9.57
N SER A 17 -38.84 -9.82 9.43
CA SER A 17 -37.54 -9.20 9.58
C SER A 17 -37.30 -8.26 8.39
N GLY A 18 -37.60 -6.98 8.56
CA GLY A 18 -37.26 -5.95 7.59
C GLY A 18 -35.73 -5.79 7.47
N PHE A 19 -35.17 -6.30 6.41
CA PHE A 19 -33.79 -5.95 5.99
C PHE A 19 -33.82 -4.47 5.54
N SER A 20 -33.38 -3.58 6.44
CA SER A 20 -33.11 -2.19 6.09
C SER A 20 -31.71 -2.14 5.45
N GLY A 21 -31.65 -2.46 4.17
CA GLY A 21 -30.48 -2.18 3.36
C GLY A 21 -30.39 -0.67 3.14
N ALA A 22 -29.36 -0.02 3.66
CA ALA A 22 -29.07 1.36 3.29
C ALA A 22 -28.86 1.42 1.77
N PRO A 23 -29.41 2.42 1.07
CA PRO A 23 -29.19 2.57 -0.37
C PRO A 23 -27.68 2.76 -0.65
N PRO A 24 -27.17 2.25 -1.78
CA PRO A 24 -25.79 2.49 -2.18
C PRO A 24 -25.55 3.99 -2.24
N ALA A 25 -24.41 4.44 -1.68
CA ALA A 25 -24.03 5.85 -1.73
C ALA A 25 -24.01 6.31 -3.18
N ALA A 26 -24.71 7.40 -3.46
CA ALA A 26 -24.74 8.00 -4.79
C ALA A 26 -23.29 8.40 -5.17
N PRO A 27 -22.89 8.25 -6.45
CA PRO A 27 -21.57 8.67 -6.90
C PRO A 27 -21.35 10.15 -6.57
N ALA A 28 -20.20 10.49 -6.01
CA ALA A 28 -19.86 11.85 -5.65
C ALA A 28 -19.92 12.75 -6.90
N VAL A 29 -20.76 13.75 -6.89
CA VAL A 29 -20.86 14.74 -7.96
C VAL A 29 -19.61 15.60 -7.94
N VAL A 30 -18.70 15.38 -8.90
CA VAL A 30 -17.50 16.21 -9.07
C VAL A 30 -17.95 17.59 -9.52
N THR A 31 -17.64 18.62 -8.74
CA THR A 31 -17.95 20.00 -9.13
C THR A 31 -17.12 20.42 -10.34
N PRO A 32 -17.60 21.30 -11.23
CA PRO A 32 -16.84 21.77 -12.40
C PRO A 32 -15.45 22.35 -12.02
N SER A 33 -15.31 22.98 -10.88
CA SER A 33 -14.04 23.49 -10.36
C SER A 33 -13.06 22.37 -10.01
N ALA A 34 -13.51 21.30 -9.36
CA ALA A 34 -12.68 20.16 -9.02
C ALA A 34 -12.20 19.40 -10.29
N ALA A 35 -13.05 19.25 -11.30
CA ALA A 35 -12.69 18.64 -12.57
C ALA A 35 -11.61 19.45 -13.31
N LEU A 36 -11.72 20.77 -13.34
CA LEU A 36 -10.71 21.66 -13.94
C LEU A 36 -9.37 21.58 -13.21
N GLN A 37 -9.41 21.54 -11.88
CA GLN A 37 -8.20 21.40 -11.05
C GLN A 37 -7.50 20.06 -11.31
N GLN A 38 -8.25 18.95 -11.38
CA GLN A 38 -7.71 17.63 -11.72
C GLN A 38 -7.05 17.62 -13.11
N GLN A 39 -7.72 18.19 -14.12
CA GLN A 39 -7.15 18.31 -15.47
C GLN A 39 -5.86 19.14 -15.50
N SER A 40 -5.83 20.23 -14.73
CA SER A 40 -4.64 21.10 -14.64
C SER A 40 -3.47 20.34 -14.01
N THR A 41 -3.73 19.60 -12.92
CA THR A 41 -2.72 18.77 -12.24
C THR A 41 -2.19 17.68 -13.17
N ALA A 42 -3.07 16.97 -13.90
CA ALA A 42 -2.67 15.93 -14.85
C ALA A 42 -1.76 16.50 -15.95
N ARG A 43 -2.16 17.61 -16.60
CA ARG A 43 -1.35 18.29 -17.64
C ARG A 43 0.00 18.75 -17.10
N LEU A 44 0.03 19.30 -15.89
CA LEU A 44 1.26 19.76 -15.27
C LEU A 44 2.24 18.61 -15.02
N LEU A 45 1.74 17.47 -14.54
CA LEU A 45 2.56 16.26 -14.36
C LEU A 45 3.10 15.72 -15.69
N GLU A 46 2.28 15.66 -16.74
CA GLU A 46 2.72 15.24 -18.07
C GLU A 46 3.81 16.13 -18.65
N GLN A 47 3.66 17.45 -18.51
CA GLN A 47 4.62 18.44 -19.03
C GLN A 47 5.95 18.42 -18.24
N ARG A 48 5.89 18.25 -16.92
CA ARG A 48 7.08 18.32 -16.05
C ARG A 48 7.83 17.00 -15.97
N PHE A 49 7.19 15.88 -16.29
CA PHE A 49 7.76 14.53 -16.23
C PHE A 49 7.47 13.77 -17.53
N PRO A 50 8.05 14.19 -18.67
CA PRO A 50 7.76 13.60 -19.98
C PRO A 50 8.40 12.23 -20.19
N GLU A 51 9.31 11.79 -19.30
CA GLU A 51 10.09 10.58 -19.49
C GLU A 51 9.19 9.33 -19.54
N GLN A 52 9.31 8.55 -20.62
CA GLN A 52 8.56 7.32 -20.83
C GLN A 52 8.91 6.20 -19.82
N SER A 53 10.08 6.31 -19.18
CA SER A 53 10.50 5.38 -18.11
C SER A 53 9.77 5.59 -16.79
N VAL A 54 8.97 6.65 -16.67
CA VAL A 54 8.20 6.99 -15.46
C VAL A 54 6.73 6.70 -15.68
N SER A 55 6.17 5.79 -14.90
CA SER A 55 4.73 5.59 -14.78
C SER A 55 4.25 6.10 -13.43
N TYR A 56 3.05 6.67 -13.37
CA TYR A 56 2.49 7.18 -12.12
C TYR A 56 0.97 7.04 -12.06
N LEU A 57 0.46 6.98 -10.83
CA LEU A 57 -0.95 7.02 -10.48
C LEU A 57 -1.09 7.97 -9.28
N LEU A 58 -1.81 9.07 -9.47
CA LEU A 58 -2.16 10.03 -8.41
C LEU A 58 -3.64 9.87 -8.08
N LEU A 59 -3.95 9.58 -6.83
CA LEU A 59 -5.32 9.45 -6.34
C LEU A 59 -5.66 10.58 -5.37
N ASP A 60 -6.92 11.00 -5.37
CA ASP A 60 -7.54 11.70 -4.25
C ASP A 60 -7.62 10.72 -3.07
N ALA A 61 -7.03 11.08 -1.93
CA ALA A 61 -6.94 10.14 -0.81
C ALA A 61 -8.28 9.96 -0.07
N LYS A 62 -9.24 10.85 -0.27
CA LYS A 62 -10.56 10.77 0.37
C LYS A 62 -11.52 9.89 -0.42
N SER A 63 -11.59 10.08 -1.74
CA SER A 63 -12.50 9.31 -2.61
C SER A 63 -11.84 8.01 -3.14
N GLY A 64 -10.51 7.97 -3.26
CA GLY A 64 -9.77 6.92 -3.95
C GLY A 64 -9.77 7.07 -5.47
N ASP A 65 -10.38 8.13 -6.02
CA ASP A 65 -10.48 8.33 -7.45
C ASP A 65 -9.16 8.80 -8.07
N PRO A 66 -8.83 8.36 -9.29
CA PRO A 66 -7.68 8.84 -10.02
C PRO A 66 -7.82 10.33 -10.39
N ILE A 67 -6.84 11.15 -9.98
CA ILE A 67 -6.68 12.55 -10.40
C ILE A 67 -5.87 12.61 -11.69
N ALA A 68 -4.80 11.81 -11.76
CA ALA A 68 -3.92 11.71 -12.92
C ALA A 68 -3.28 10.33 -12.96
N ALA A 69 -3.12 9.80 -14.15
CA ALA A 69 -2.44 8.53 -14.38
C ALA A 69 -1.69 8.55 -15.70
N ARG A 70 -0.46 8.02 -15.69
CA ARG A 70 0.29 7.59 -16.85
C ARG A 70 0.86 6.21 -16.57
N TRP A 71 0.11 5.20 -16.97
CA TRP A 71 0.45 3.79 -16.82
C TRP A 71 -0.19 3.03 -17.97
N GLU A 72 0.51 2.09 -18.56
CA GLU A 72 -0.03 1.31 -19.70
C GLU A 72 -1.35 0.63 -19.30
N ASN A 73 -1.38 -0.04 -18.16
CA ASN A 73 -2.59 -0.64 -17.62
C ASN A 73 -2.52 -0.68 -16.08
N ILE A 74 -3.25 0.22 -15.42
CA ILE A 74 -3.30 0.30 -13.94
C ILE A 74 -3.97 -0.90 -13.28
N SER A 75 -4.71 -1.70 -14.03
CA SER A 75 -5.40 -2.89 -13.53
C SER A 75 -4.63 -4.19 -13.80
N GLN A 76 -3.50 -4.13 -14.51
CA GLN A 76 -2.69 -5.32 -14.77
C GLN A 76 -1.80 -5.66 -13.58
N PRO A 77 -1.87 -6.88 -13.02
CA PRO A 77 -1.01 -7.28 -11.92
C PRO A 77 0.47 -7.34 -12.32
N VAL A 78 1.32 -6.67 -11.56
CA VAL A 78 2.79 -6.64 -11.73
C VAL A 78 3.50 -6.86 -10.39
N PRO A 79 4.75 -7.35 -10.40
CA PRO A 79 5.55 -7.41 -9.19
C PRO A 79 5.85 -5.99 -8.69
N MET A 80 5.54 -5.70 -7.43
CA MET A 80 5.75 -4.36 -6.84
C MET A 80 6.82 -4.33 -5.76
N GLY A 81 7.57 -5.41 -5.66
CA GLY A 81 8.68 -5.49 -4.73
C GLY A 81 8.25 -5.25 -3.28
N SER A 82 9.08 -4.54 -2.56
CA SER A 82 8.90 -4.30 -1.12
C SER A 82 7.67 -3.46 -0.74
N LEU A 83 6.80 -3.07 -1.68
CA LEU A 83 5.49 -2.51 -1.34
C LEU A 83 4.59 -3.54 -0.65
N LEU A 84 4.87 -4.83 -0.79
CA LEU A 84 4.14 -5.92 -0.13
C LEU A 84 4.43 -6.00 1.38
N LYS A 85 5.58 -5.55 1.86
CA LYS A 85 6.06 -5.75 3.23
C LYS A 85 5.13 -5.27 4.35
N PRO A 86 4.46 -4.10 4.27
CA PRO A 86 3.51 -3.70 5.30
C PRO A 86 2.38 -4.72 5.50
N PHE A 87 1.88 -5.30 4.42
CA PHE A 87 0.82 -6.32 4.48
C PHE A 87 1.32 -7.66 5.04
N THR A 88 2.57 -8.02 4.75
CA THR A 88 3.25 -9.17 5.38
C THR A 88 3.40 -8.95 6.89
N ALA A 89 3.73 -7.73 7.33
CA ALA A 89 3.80 -7.41 8.76
C ALA A 89 2.42 -7.49 9.42
N LEU A 90 1.36 -7.02 8.78
CA LEU A 90 -0.01 -7.15 9.30
C LEU A 90 -0.41 -8.61 9.45
N ALA A 91 -0.14 -9.45 8.45
CA ALA A 91 -0.44 -10.88 8.52
C ALA A 91 0.32 -11.57 9.67
N TYR A 92 1.58 -11.22 9.88
CA TYR A 92 2.33 -11.66 11.06
C TYR A 92 1.70 -11.15 12.36
N GLY A 93 1.39 -9.85 12.40
CA GLY A 93 0.81 -9.19 13.58
C GLY A 93 -0.48 -9.83 14.06
N GLU A 94 -1.38 -10.18 13.15
CA GLU A 94 -2.65 -10.84 13.47
C GLU A 94 -2.45 -12.19 14.19
N ALA A 95 -1.45 -12.97 13.77
CA ALA A 95 -1.13 -14.25 14.41
C ALA A 95 -0.39 -14.05 15.75
N HIS A 96 0.20 -12.87 16.02
CA HIS A 96 1.06 -12.60 17.18
C HIS A 96 0.57 -11.42 18.02
N SER A 97 -0.74 -11.09 17.96
CA SER A 97 -1.34 -9.96 18.71
C SER A 97 -0.59 -8.64 18.53
N PHE A 98 -0.06 -8.42 17.32
CA PHE A 98 0.73 -7.25 16.91
C PHE A 98 2.01 -7.01 17.72
N HIS A 99 2.53 -8.06 18.36
CA HIS A 99 3.85 -8.02 18.99
C HIS A 99 4.93 -8.34 17.97
N TYR A 100 5.69 -7.34 17.57
CA TYR A 100 6.76 -7.47 16.61
C TYR A 100 8.11 -7.68 17.28
N PRO A 101 8.94 -8.65 16.83
CA PRO A 101 10.24 -8.91 17.42
C PRO A 101 11.24 -7.79 17.12
N GLU A 102 12.28 -7.69 17.94
CA GLU A 102 13.53 -7.04 17.56
C GLU A 102 14.41 -8.02 16.78
N TYR A 103 15.14 -7.52 15.80
CA TYR A 103 15.99 -8.33 14.93
C TYR A 103 17.34 -7.66 14.69
N VAL A 104 18.42 -8.45 14.61
CA VAL A 104 19.76 -7.94 14.27
C VAL A 104 20.07 -8.22 12.79
N CYS A 105 19.90 -7.21 11.96
CA CYS A 105 20.21 -7.29 10.53
C CYS A 105 21.71 -7.24 10.26
N ARG A 106 22.28 -8.37 9.82
CA ARG A 106 23.71 -8.54 9.50
C ARG A 106 24.05 -8.29 8.02
N GLY A 107 23.15 -7.66 7.28
CA GLY A 107 23.37 -7.29 5.88
C GLY A 107 23.21 -8.45 4.91
N GLN A 108 24.02 -8.46 3.86
CA GLN A 108 23.93 -9.47 2.79
C GLN A 108 24.11 -10.90 3.30
N ALA A 109 24.95 -11.12 4.29
CA ALA A 109 25.10 -12.43 4.92
C ALA A 109 23.79 -12.96 5.54
N GLY A 110 22.89 -12.06 5.98
CA GLY A 110 21.54 -12.37 6.45
C GLY A 110 20.45 -12.17 5.37
N GLY A 111 20.84 -12.05 4.11
CA GLY A 111 19.91 -11.89 2.98
C GLY A 111 19.26 -10.52 2.88
N CYS A 112 19.84 -9.46 3.47
CA CYS A 112 19.41 -8.09 3.30
C CYS A 112 20.07 -7.45 2.07
N TRP A 113 19.39 -6.45 1.49
CA TRP A 113 19.94 -5.69 0.35
C TRP A 113 21.11 -4.78 0.74
N ARG A 114 21.17 -4.32 2.01
CA ARG A 114 22.25 -3.45 2.53
C ARG A 114 23.48 -4.28 2.89
N PRO A 115 24.66 -3.99 2.34
CA PRO A 115 25.85 -4.83 2.54
C PRO A 115 26.23 -5.06 4.01
N ARG A 116 26.29 -3.98 4.80
CA ARG A 116 26.67 -4.03 6.24
C ARG A 116 25.49 -4.26 7.18
N GLY A 117 24.27 -4.37 6.64
CA GLY A 117 23.04 -4.50 7.44
C GLY A 117 22.56 -3.18 8.05
N HIS A 118 21.51 -3.30 8.85
CA HIS A 118 20.86 -2.18 9.53
C HIS A 118 21.14 -2.17 11.05
N GLY A 119 21.84 -3.20 11.57
CA GLY A 119 22.00 -3.40 13.00
C GLY A 119 20.69 -3.88 13.66
N ARG A 120 20.46 -3.51 14.92
CA ARG A 120 19.23 -3.81 15.65
C ARG A 120 18.08 -2.97 15.09
N VAL A 121 17.00 -3.62 14.71
CA VAL A 121 15.78 -3.01 14.14
C VAL A 121 14.54 -3.64 14.73
N GLY A 122 13.58 -2.83 15.14
CA GLY A 122 12.19 -3.20 15.32
C GLY A 122 11.37 -2.91 14.06
N ILE A 123 10.05 -3.09 14.12
CA ILE A 123 9.15 -2.96 12.97
C ILE A 123 9.24 -1.58 12.30
N THR A 124 9.23 -0.49 13.07
CA THR A 124 9.29 0.89 12.56
C THR A 124 10.56 1.15 11.74
N GLN A 125 11.75 0.77 12.25
CA GLN A 125 13.00 0.89 11.53
C GLN A 125 13.06 -0.06 10.32
N ALA A 126 12.52 -1.26 10.46
CA ALA A 126 12.48 -2.23 9.36
C ALA A 126 11.62 -1.75 8.20
N VAL A 127 10.48 -1.10 8.45
CA VAL A 127 9.65 -0.44 7.43
C VAL A 127 10.43 0.70 6.78
N ALA A 128 11.01 1.60 7.60
CA ALA A 128 11.74 2.78 7.14
C ALA A 128 12.89 2.44 6.20
N HIS A 129 13.68 1.43 6.55
CA HIS A 129 14.82 0.98 5.77
C HIS A 129 14.48 -0.15 4.80
N SER A 130 13.24 -0.59 4.73
CA SER A 130 12.81 -1.72 3.90
C SER A 130 13.68 -2.98 4.10
N CYS A 131 13.98 -3.35 5.35
CA CYS A 131 14.93 -4.39 5.72
C CYS A 131 14.46 -5.78 5.28
N ASN A 132 15.11 -6.38 4.28
CA ASN A 132 14.71 -7.71 3.77
C ASN A 132 14.87 -8.81 4.83
N ALA A 133 15.96 -8.77 5.62
CA ALA A 133 16.23 -9.80 6.61
C ALA A 133 15.13 -9.85 7.68
N TYR A 134 14.73 -8.70 8.22
CA TYR A 134 13.65 -8.58 9.18
C TYR A 134 12.33 -9.13 8.62
N PHE A 135 11.91 -8.61 7.48
CA PHE A 135 10.62 -9.04 6.89
C PHE A 135 10.61 -10.48 6.42
N ARG A 136 11.76 -11.05 6.04
CA ARG A 136 11.87 -12.47 5.70
C ARG A 136 11.68 -13.36 6.94
N ASP A 137 12.17 -12.92 8.10
CA ASP A 137 11.95 -13.60 9.37
C ASP A 137 10.47 -13.62 9.76
N LEU A 138 9.77 -12.49 9.65
CA LEU A 138 8.31 -12.45 9.82
C LEU A 138 7.60 -13.36 8.81
N ALA A 139 7.93 -13.22 7.52
CA ALA A 139 7.29 -13.96 6.43
C ALA A 139 7.48 -15.48 6.50
N ALA A 140 8.53 -15.96 7.15
CA ALA A 140 8.73 -17.40 7.39
C ALA A 140 7.62 -18.00 8.28
N GLN A 141 6.97 -17.19 9.09
CA GLN A 141 5.92 -17.58 10.03
C GLN A 141 4.51 -17.23 9.54
N VAL A 142 4.37 -16.67 8.35
CA VAL A 142 3.10 -16.26 7.74
C VAL A 142 2.75 -17.20 6.60
N PRO A 143 1.67 -17.99 6.66
CA PRO A 143 1.13 -18.71 5.51
C PRO A 143 0.76 -17.75 4.36
N ALA A 144 0.92 -18.19 3.10
CA ALA A 144 0.54 -17.37 1.94
C ALA A 144 -0.96 -17.01 1.98
N GLN A 145 -1.79 -17.92 2.47
CA GLN A 145 -3.23 -17.69 2.64
C GLN A 145 -3.53 -16.50 3.57
N ASP A 146 -2.81 -16.35 4.68
CA ASP A 146 -3.02 -15.26 5.64
C ASP A 146 -2.62 -13.92 5.03
N LEU A 147 -1.51 -13.88 4.30
CA LEU A 147 -1.12 -12.69 3.55
C LEU A 147 -2.17 -12.32 2.49
N SER A 148 -2.73 -13.31 1.80
CA SER A 148 -3.81 -13.09 0.82
C SER A 148 -5.07 -12.54 1.50
N ALA A 149 -5.44 -13.08 2.66
CA ALA A 149 -6.59 -12.63 3.43
C ALA A 149 -6.40 -11.17 3.91
N VAL A 150 -5.20 -10.83 4.36
CA VAL A 150 -4.85 -9.44 4.70
C VAL A 150 -5.00 -8.54 3.48
N LEU A 151 -4.37 -8.86 2.36
CA LEU A 151 -4.46 -8.06 1.13
C LEU A 151 -5.91 -7.83 0.72
N ALA A 152 -6.76 -8.88 0.75
CA ALA A 152 -8.17 -8.78 0.41
C ALA A 152 -8.94 -7.80 1.30
N ARG A 153 -8.67 -7.79 2.62
CA ARG A 153 -9.27 -6.82 3.56
C ARG A 153 -8.84 -5.37 3.31
N TYR A 154 -7.68 -5.18 2.69
CA TYR A 154 -7.18 -3.88 2.26
C TYR A 154 -7.51 -3.56 0.80
N GLY A 155 -8.35 -4.38 0.14
CA GLY A 155 -8.84 -4.12 -1.21
C GLY A 155 -7.87 -4.50 -2.32
N ALA A 156 -6.93 -5.42 -2.06
CA ALA A 156 -5.99 -5.91 -3.07
C ALA A 156 -6.07 -7.43 -3.23
N SER A 157 -5.90 -7.90 -4.45
CA SER A 157 -5.83 -9.32 -4.80
C SER A 157 -4.48 -9.62 -5.44
N ALA A 158 -3.78 -10.61 -4.91
CA ALA A 158 -2.53 -11.05 -5.50
C ALA A 158 -2.77 -12.25 -6.43
N SER A 159 -2.21 -12.20 -7.63
CA SER A 159 -2.01 -13.37 -8.49
C SER A 159 -0.64 -14.01 -8.21
N ASP A 160 -0.46 -15.25 -8.63
CA ASP A 160 0.82 -15.98 -8.53
C ASP A 160 1.39 -16.04 -7.09
N GLN A 161 0.61 -16.54 -6.15
CA GLN A 161 1.02 -16.69 -4.75
C GLN A 161 2.15 -17.72 -4.58
N SER A 162 3.01 -17.49 -3.59
CA SER A 162 4.13 -18.37 -3.25
C SER A 162 4.34 -18.44 -1.74
N GLU A 163 4.64 -19.64 -1.23
CA GLU A 163 4.98 -19.85 0.19
C GLU A 163 6.40 -19.41 0.57
N SER A 164 7.24 -19.09 -0.42
CA SER A 164 8.59 -18.60 -0.13
C SER A 164 8.54 -17.30 0.70
N ALA A 165 9.24 -17.28 1.84
CA ALA A 165 9.37 -16.09 2.67
C ALA A 165 9.94 -14.89 1.88
N SER A 166 10.84 -15.13 0.93
CA SER A 166 11.35 -14.09 0.03
C SER A 166 10.28 -13.54 -0.89
N ALA A 167 9.44 -14.40 -1.46
CA ALA A 167 8.34 -13.96 -2.34
C ALA A 167 7.28 -13.17 -1.56
N LYS A 168 6.93 -13.59 -0.34
CA LYS A 168 5.97 -12.90 0.53
C LYS A 168 6.41 -11.50 0.97
N ILE A 169 7.67 -11.14 0.80
CA ILE A 169 8.17 -9.76 1.02
C ILE A 169 8.43 -9.00 -0.29
N GLY A 170 7.97 -9.55 -1.42
CA GLY A 170 8.09 -8.94 -2.74
C GLY A 170 9.46 -9.11 -3.41
N VAL A 171 10.27 -10.11 -2.99
CA VAL A 171 11.51 -10.48 -3.69
C VAL A 171 11.18 -11.50 -4.77
N GLY A 172 11.49 -11.18 -6.02
CA GLY A 172 11.15 -11.99 -7.17
C GLY A 172 9.90 -11.50 -7.90
N THR A 173 9.26 -12.38 -8.68
CA THR A 173 8.14 -12.05 -9.57
C THR A 173 6.81 -12.68 -9.17
N ALA A 174 6.78 -13.52 -8.15
CA ALA A 174 5.54 -13.97 -7.53
C ALA A 174 4.90 -12.81 -6.75
N TRP A 175 3.64 -12.94 -6.37
CA TRP A 175 2.88 -11.89 -5.69
C TRP A 175 2.75 -10.62 -6.54
N LYS A 176 2.05 -10.73 -7.64
CA LYS A 176 1.70 -9.61 -8.50
C LYS A 176 0.38 -9.00 -8.04
N ILE A 177 0.33 -7.69 -7.98
CA ILE A 177 -0.85 -6.90 -7.61
C ILE A 177 -0.95 -5.75 -8.62
N SER A 178 -2.15 -5.35 -9.00
CA SER A 178 -2.30 -4.22 -9.91
C SER A 178 -1.90 -2.89 -9.24
N PRO A 179 -1.39 -1.92 -10.01
CA PRO A 179 -1.07 -0.59 -9.49
C PRO A 179 -2.24 0.06 -8.75
N LEU A 180 -3.44 -0.06 -9.30
CA LEU A 180 -4.65 0.52 -8.72
C LEU A 180 -5.00 -0.14 -7.38
N GLU A 181 -5.00 -1.47 -7.31
CA GLU A 181 -5.29 -2.20 -6.06
C GLU A 181 -4.22 -1.92 -5.00
N MET A 182 -2.94 -1.86 -5.38
CA MET A 182 -1.86 -1.52 -4.44
C MET A 182 -2.04 -0.09 -3.89
N ALA A 183 -2.38 0.87 -4.74
CA ALA A 183 -2.65 2.24 -4.30
C ALA A 183 -3.85 2.30 -3.33
N HIS A 184 -4.96 1.62 -3.65
CA HIS A 184 -6.12 1.53 -2.76
C HIS A 184 -5.78 0.82 -1.44
N ALA A 185 -4.96 -0.24 -1.46
CA ALA A 185 -4.53 -0.91 -0.24
C ALA A 185 -3.74 0.03 0.69
N TYR A 186 -2.90 0.90 0.13
CA TYR A 186 -2.20 1.92 0.93
C TYR A 186 -3.12 3.04 1.43
N LEU A 187 -4.17 3.41 0.70
CA LEU A 187 -5.22 4.31 1.21
C LEU A 187 -5.98 3.66 2.38
N ALA A 188 -6.36 2.40 2.23
CA ALA A 188 -7.00 1.63 3.29
C ALA A 188 -6.10 1.48 4.53
N LEU A 189 -4.78 1.29 4.35
CA LEU A 189 -3.82 1.28 5.44
C LEU A 189 -3.75 2.65 6.13
N ALA A 190 -3.73 3.74 5.38
CA ALA A 190 -3.68 5.09 5.92
C ALA A 190 -4.95 5.44 6.71
N SER A 191 -6.14 5.05 6.22
CA SER A 191 -7.42 5.28 6.91
C SER A 191 -7.56 4.51 8.22
N ARG A 192 -6.81 3.42 8.38
CA ARG A 192 -6.77 2.56 9.57
C ARG A 192 -5.52 2.78 10.41
N SER A 193 -4.87 3.93 10.30
CA SER A 193 -3.58 4.18 10.97
C SER A 193 -3.63 4.18 12.51
N GLY A 194 -4.83 4.16 13.11
CA GLY A 194 -5.03 3.95 14.55
C GLY A 194 -5.29 2.49 14.96
N ASP A 195 -5.40 1.57 14.00
CA ASP A 195 -5.61 0.15 14.30
C ASP A 195 -4.30 -0.51 14.75
N PRO A 196 -4.38 -1.58 15.56
CA PRO A 196 -3.20 -2.34 15.98
C PRO A 196 -2.32 -2.74 14.78
N GLY A 197 -1.02 -2.51 14.90
CA GLY A 197 -0.04 -2.77 13.85
C GLY A 197 0.00 -1.74 12.72
N ALA A 198 -1.10 -1.11 12.36
CA ALA A 198 -1.13 -0.07 11.33
C ALA A 198 -0.44 1.22 11.81
N GLU A 199 -0.51 1.52 13.10
CA GLU A 199 0.20 2.65 13.71
C GLU A 199 1.73 2.52 13.54
N ASP A 200 2.29 1.34 13.85
CA ASP A 200 3.72 1.07 13.69
C ASP A 200 4.18 1.20 12.23
N LEU A 201 3.35 0.72 11.29
CA LEU A 201 3.63 0.82 9.87
C LEU A 201 3.57 2.27 9.39
N ALA A 202 2.60 3.05 9.85
CA ALA A 202 2.49 4.48 9.57
C ALA A 202 3.70 5.25 10.11
N ALA A 203 4.12 4.97 11.35
CA ALA A 203 5.33 5.53 11.96
C ALA A 203 6.59 5.17 11.14
N GLY A 204 6.70 3.90 10.72
CA GLY A 204 7.78 3.42 9.87
C GLY A 204 7.82 4.10 8.48
N MET A 205 6.65 4.35 7.88
CA MET A 205 6.54 5.08 6.61
C MET A 205 6.90 6.56 6.77
N SER A 206 6.53 7.20 7.88
CA SER A 206 6.95 8.57 8.21
C SER A 206 8.46 8.64 8.44
N LEU A 207 9.03 7.65 9.14
CA LEU A 207 10.48 7.54 9.32
C LEU A 207 11.21 7.26 7.99
N SER A 208 10.58 6.51 7.07
CA SER A 208 11.12 6.26 5.72
C SER A 208 11.28 7.56 4.93
N ALA A 209 10.30 8.45 5.00
CA ALA A 209 10.36 9.77 4.37
C ALA A 209 11.50 10.62 4.92
N ARG A 210 11.78 10.56 6.23
CA ARG A 210 12.78 11.40 6.89
C ARG A 210 14.21 10.85 6.80
N LEU A 211 14.39 9.57 7.08
CA LEU A 211 15.73 8.97 7.30
C LEU A 211 15.93 7.65 6.54
N GLY A 212 14.89 7.12 5.89
CA GLY A 212 14.91 5.81 5.26
C GLY A 212 15.09 5.85 3.75
N THR A 213 14.53 4.83 3.10
CA THR A 213 14.63 4.66 1.64
C THR A 213 13.84 5.70 0.84
N GLY A 214 12.92 6.39 1.49
CA GLY A 214 12.08 7.45 0.93
C GLY A 214 12.56 8.88 1.21
N SER A 215 13.75 9.08 1.81
CA SER A 215 14.21 10.39 2.30
C SER A 215 14.30 11.50 1.24
N ALA A 216 14.42 11.14 -0.02
CA ALA A 216 14.36 12.09 -1.12
C ALA A 216 13.01 12.82 -1.24
N VAL A 217 11.91 12.23 -0.72
CA VAL A 217 10.59 12.86 -0.72
C VAL A 217 10.54 14.01 0.27
N ASP A 218 11.02 13.82 1.50
CA ASP A 218 11.09 14.86 2.53
C ASP A 218 11.93 16.05 2.06
N ASN A 219 13.11 15.76 1.48
CA ASN A 219 13.97 16.79 0.88
C ASN A 219 13.25 17.58 -0.21
N ALA A 220 12.48 16.92 -1.07
CA ALA A 220 11.73 17.58 -2.14
C ALA A 220 10.58 18.45 -1.61
N LEU A 221 9.92 18.01 -0.53
CA LEU A 221 8.80 18.70 0.11
C LEU A 221 9.22 19.78 1.11
N GLY A 222 10.54 20.03 1.26
CA GLY A 222 11.05 21.06 2.16
C GLY A 222 10.77 20.78 3.64
N GLY A 223 10.73 19.50 4.03
CA GLY A 223 10.46 19.05 5.40
C GLY A 223 8.98 18.92 5.76
N ASN A 224 8.06 19.16 4.81
CA ASN A 224 6.64 18.90 5.05
C ASN A 224 6.39 17.39 5.16
N PRO A 225 5.77 16.91 6.26
CA PRO A 225 5.70 15.50 6.55
C PRO A 225 4.92 14.69 5.49
N ALA A 226 5.50 13.57 5.06
CA ALA A 226 4.87 12.58 4.21
C ALA A 226 5.06 11.17 4.79
N ARG A 227 4.22 10.21 4.38
CA ARG A 227 4.44 8.77 4.61
C ARG A 227 4.91 8.14 3.31
N VAL A 228 6.03 7.43 3.35
CA VAL A 228 6.65 6.89 2.13
C VAL A 228 6.99 5.41 2.30
N LYS A 229 6.66 4.61 1.30
CA LYS A 229 7.19 3.25 1.16
C LYS A 229 7.78 3.07 -0.23
N THR A 230 9.00 2.50 -0.28
CA THR A 230 9.67 2.17 -1.54
C THR A 230 9.66 0.68 -1.81
N GLY A 231 9.67 0.31 -3.09
CA GLY A 231 9.80 -1.04 -3.59
C GLY A 231 10.85 -1.12 -4.70
N THR A 232 11.38 -2.30 -4.93
CA THR A 232 12.19 -2.64 -6.11
C THR A 232 11.78 -4.05 -6.51
N ALA A 233 11.31 -4.21 -7.74
CA ALA A 233 10.98 -5.49 -8.33
C ALA A 233 11.91 -5.81 -9.52
N PRO A 234 12.06 -7.07 -9.92
CA PRO A 234 12.74 -7.39 -11.17
C PRO A 234 12.10 -6.67 -12.35
N CYS A 235 12.93 -6.07 -13.23
CA CYS A 235 12.44 -5.48 -14.45
C CYS A 235 11.91 -6.59 -15.38
N VAL A 236 10.63 -6.51 -15.73
CA VAL A 236 9.99 -7.51 -16.62
C VAL A 236 10.31 -7.28 -18.09
N HIS A 237 10.72 -6.05 -18.47
CA HIS A 237 11.00 -5.67 -19.84
C HIS A 237 12.48 -5.81 -20.24
N ALA A 238 13.42 -5.79 -19.30
CA ALA A 238 14.85 -5.87 -19.58
C ALA A 238 15.62 -6.57 -18.45
N ARG A 239 16.02 -7.83 -18.68
CA ARG A 239 16.69 -8.69 -17.68
C ARG A 239 18.01 -8.16 -17.16
N ARG A 240 18.65 -7.18 -17.84
CA ARG A 240 19.96 -6.62 -17.45
C ARG A 240 19.87 -5.32 -16.64
N LEU A 241 18.66 -4.80 -16.43
CA LEU A 241 18.46 -3.60 -15.62
C LEU A 241 18.35 -3.96 -14.13
N PRO A 242 18.74 -3.04 -13.22
CA PRO A 242 18.73 -3.30 -11.78
C PRO A 242 17.35 -3.55 -11.17
N GLY A 243 16.29 -3.35 -11.94
CA GLY A 243 14.90 -3.57 -11.54
C GLY A 243 14.04 -2.35 -11.77
N ASP A 244 12.75 -2.48 -11.48
CA ASP A 244 11.78 -1.39 -11.51
C ASP A 244 11.60 -0.86 -10.09
N GLY A 245 11.93 0.42 -9.91
CA GLY A 245 11.75 1.12 -8.64
C GLY A 245 10.35 1.64 -8.47
N TYR A 246 9.80 1.45 -7.27
CA TYR A 246 8.48 1.96 -6.88
C TYR A 246 8.59 2.87 -5.68
N ALA A 247 7.71 3.87 -5.61
CA ALA A 247 7.48 4.67 -4.42
C ALA A 247 5.99 4.97 -4.26
N VAL A 248 5.45 4.70 -3.07
CA VAL A 248 4.14 5.20 -2.62
C VAL A 248 4.40 6.37 -1.69
N VAL A 249 3.72 7.48 -1.93
CA VAL A 249 3.76 8.70 -1.11
C VAL A 249 2.34 9.06 -0.72
N LEU A 250 2.07 9.15 0.57
CA LEU A 250 0.85 9.69 1.17
C LEU A 250 1.16 11.10 1.71
N TYR A 251 0.44 12.10 1.27
CA TYR A 251 0.72 13.50 1.61
C TYR A 251 -0.55 14.33 1.83
N PRO A 252 -0.60 15.18 2.87
CA PRO A 252 0.28 15.24 4.04
C PRO A 252 0.26 13.94 4.87
N ALA A 253 1.23 13.76 5.80
CA ALA A 253 1.36 12.52 6.57
C ALA A 253 0.16 12.25 7.48
N GLU A 254 -0.31 13.26 8.22
CA GLU A 254 -1.36 13.10 9.24
C GLU A 254 -2.76 12.92 8.65
N SER A 255 -3.07 13.68 7.61
CA SER A 255 -4.37 13.63 6.92
C SER A 255 -4.12 13.66 5.41
N PRO A 256 -3.85 12.51 4.80
CA PRO A 256 -3.52 12.45 3.38
C PRO A 256 -4.64 13.02 2.50
N ARG A 257 -4.27 13.97 1.66
CA ARG A 257 -5.12 14.47 0.57
C ARG A 257 -4.82 13.75 -0.73
N PHE A 258 -3.58 13.29 -0.88
CA PHE A 258 -3.08 12.63 -2.07
C PHE A 258 -2.37 11.33 -1.74
N LEU A 259 -2.57 10.33 -2.60
CA LEU A 259 -1.68 9.20 -2.73
C LEU A 259 -1.05 9.23 -4.12
N LEU A 260 0.28 9.19 -4.17
CA LEU A 260 1.03 9.07 -5.41
C LEU A 260 1.81 7.74 -5.41
N LEU A 261 1.52 6.88 -6.38
CA LEU A 261 2.31 5.70 -6.71
C LEU A 261 3.12 6.01 -7.97
N VAL A 262 4.43 5.85 -7.89
CA VAL A 262 5.36 6.03 -9.01
C VAL A 262 6.12 4.75 -9.26
N GLN A 263 6.29 4.40 -10.54
CA GLN A 263 7.24 3.41 -11.03
C GLN A 263 8.27 4.11 -11.90
N VAL A 264 9.53 3.75 -11.75
CA VAL A 264 10.62 4.19 -12.64
C VAL A 264 11.39 2.96 -13.10
N HIS A 265 11.42 2.74 -14.40
CA HIS A 265 12.11 1.61 -15.01
C HIS A 265 13.63 1.70 -14.85
N GLY A 266 14.26 0.58 -14.56
CA GLY A 266 15.70 0.44 -14.55
C GLY A 266 16.43 1.06 -13.35
N VAL A 267 15.70 1.42 -12.28
CA VAL A 267 16.30 2.02 -11.08
C VAL A 267 15.78 1.37 -9.80
N PRO A 268 16.48 1.46 -8.67
CA PRO A 268 15.95 1.00 -7.39
C PRO A 268 14.89 1.97 -6.83
N GLY A 269 14.08 1.48 -5.89
CA GLY A 269 12.99 2.24 -5.27
C GLY A 269 13.41 3.56 -4.61
N SER A 270 14.62 3.64 -4.07
CA SER A 270 15.15 4.92 -3.54
C SER A 270 15.35 5.99 -4.61
N LYS A 271 15.59 5.61 -5.87
CA LYS A 271 15.64 6.53 -7.01
C LYS A 271 14.25 6.88 -7.50
N ALA A 272 13.29 5.93 -7.48
CA ALA A 272 11.89 6.24 -7.74
C ALA A 272 11.34 7.25 -6.70
N ALA A 273 11.78 7.20 -5.46
CA ALA A 273 11.41 8.18 -4.42
C ALA A 273 11.87 9.61 -4.76
N VAL A 274 12.99 9.79 -5.49
CA VAL A 274 13.42 11.11 -5.97
C VAL A 274 12.37 11.69 -6.94
N THR A 275 11.95 10.89 -7.91
CA THR A 275 10.92 11.29 -8.88
C THR A 275 9.59 11.54 -8.17
N ALA A 276 9.18 10.63 -7.28
CA ALA A 276 7.93 10.78 -6.54
C ALA A 276 7.89 12.05 -5.66
N GLY A 277 9.00 12.39 -5.00
CA GLY A 277 9.11 13.63 -4.22
C GLY A 277 8.96 14.89 -5.08
N ARG A 278 9.64 14.93 -6.23
CA ARG A 278 9.51 16.04 -7.19
C ARG A 278 8.09 16.17 -7.74
N MET A 279 7.45 15.03 -8.07
CA MET A 279 6.06 15.02 -8.55
C MET A 279 5.09 15.48 -7.46
N MET A 280 5.24 14.96 -6.22
CA MET A 280 4.38 15.36 -5.11
C MET A 280 4.53 16.84 -4.78
N ARG A 281 5.73 17.41 -4.88
CA ARG A 281 5.92 18.85 -4.75
C ARG A 281 5.14 19.65 -5.77
N VAL A 282 5.19 19.24 -7.06
CA VAL A 282 4.41 19.91 -8.12
C VAL A 282 2.91 19.82 -7.82
N VAL A 283 2.43 18.69 -7.30
CA VAL A 283 1.02 18.52 -6.88
C VAL A 283 0.69 19.42 -5.71
N SER A 284 1.56 19.52 -4.70
CA SER A 284 1.32 20.35 -3.52
C SER A 284 1.35 21.85 -3.79
N ASP A 285 2.23 22.30 -4.69
CA ASP A 285 2.40 23.72 -5.03
C ASP A 285 1.28 24.22 -5.97
N GLY A 286 0.58 23.32 -6.67
CA GLY A 286 -0.53 23.61 -7.59
C GLY A 286 -1.94 23.50 -6.97
N ASN A 287 -2.04 23.10 -5.72
CA ASN A 287 -3.27 22.93 -4.94
C ASN A 287 -3.25 23.70 -3.62
#